data_32cfbe93deb23b5620a002ff8a7ec797
#
_entry.id   32cfbe93deb23b5620a002ff8a7ec797
#
_cell.length_a   1.000
_cell.length_b   1.000
_cell.length_c   1.000
_cell.angle_alpha   90.00
_cell.angle_beta   90.00
_cell.angle_gamma   90.00
#
_symmetry.space_group_name_H-M   'P 1'
#
loop_
_entity.id
_entity.type
_entity.pdbx_description
1 polymer ?
#
loop_
_entity_poly.entity_id
_entity_poly.type
_entity_poly.pdbx_seq_one_letter_code
_entity_poly.pdbx_strand_id
1 'polypeptide(L)'
;MKFTSLISHLRQFESGLDRSIQWAKNAETLLDDIPGWDDTIDELQDALSVYRPGGGPHLIDEERMAEIVSQTLARLNSDES
;
A
#
# COMPACT_ATOMS: atom_id res chain seq x y z
N MET A 1 -4.92 -16.86 6.35
CA MET A 1 -5.21 -15.99 5.21
C MET A 1 -3.96 -15.28 4.73
N LYS A 2 -3.70 -15.41 3.45
CA LYS A 2 -2.45 -14.96 2.85
C LYS A 2 -2.24 -13.46 2.93
N PHE A 3 -3.31 -12.69 2.81
CA PHE A 3 -3.21 -11.23 2.72
C PHE A 3 -3.71 -10.51 3.96
N THR A 4 -4.04 -11.22 5.03
CA THR A 4 -4.65 -10.61 6.21
C THR A 4 -3.80 -9.49 6.81
N SER A 5 -2.51 -9.75 6.98
CA SER A 5 -1.60 -8.74 7.56
C SER A 5 -1.48 -7.52 6.65
N LEU A 6 -1.38 -7.75 5.33
CA LEU A 6 -1.28 -6.65 4.38
C LEU A 6 -2.57 -5.84 4.36
N ILE A 7 -3.72 -6.50 4.33
CA ILE A 7 -5.01 -5.82 4.32
C ILE A 7 -5.17 -4.94 5.57
N SER A 8 -4.84 -5.48 6.73
CA SER A 8 -4.92 -4.74 7.98
C SER A 8 -4.01 -3.51 7.96
N HIS A 9 -2.79 -3.68 7.45
CA HIS A 9 -1.82 -2.60 7.38
C HIS A 9 -2.29 -1.49 6.41
N LEU A 10 -2.82 -1.88 5.26
CA LEU A 10 -3.33 -0.91 4.28
C LEU A 10 -4.52 -0.14 4.82
N ARG A 11 -5.37 -0.78 5.60
CA ARG A 11 -6.51 -0.11 6.22
C ARG A 11 -6.10 0.98 7.20
N GLN A 12 -4.95 0.83 7.85
CA GLN A 12 -4.42 1.86 8.74
C GLN A 12 -4.17 3.15 7.96
N PHE A 13 -3.62 3.04 6.76
CA PHE A 13 -3.40 4.21 5.92
C PHE A 13 -4.72 4.79 5.44
N GLU A 14 -5.63 3.95 4.97
CA GLU A 14 -6.91 4.38 4.43
C GLU A 14 -7.73 5.15 5.47
N SER A 15 -7.71 4.68 6.71
CA SER A 15 -8.45 5.33 7.80
C SER A 15 -7.75 6.57 8.34
N GLY A 16 -6.52 6.81 7.95
CA GLY A 16 -5.74 7.94 8.44
C GLY A 16 -5.03 7.67 9.75
N LEU A 17 -5.06 6.44 10.23
CA LEU A 17 -4.43 6.06 11.49
C LEU A 17 -2.91 6.19 11.44
N ASP A 18 -2.32 5.80 10.32
CA ASP A 18 -0.87 5.86 10.14
C ASP A 18 -0.55 6.10 8.67
N ARG A 19 -0.01 7.27 8.36
CA ARG A 19 0.40 7.67 7.01
C ARG A 19 1.86 8.08 6.97
N SER A 20 2.66 7.59 7.92
CA SER A 20 4.07 7.93 8.04
C SER A 20 4.94 7.18 7.03
N ILE A 21 6.19 7.63 6.90
CA ILE A 21 7.20 6.94 6.11
C ILE A 21 7.42 5.52 6.67
N GLN A 22 7.37 5.37 7.98
CA GLN A 22 7.54 4.07 8.61
C GLN A 22 6.45 3.09 8.18
N TRP A 23 5.21 3.59 8.04
CA TRP A 23 4.12 2.78 7.51
C TRP A 23 4.47 2.23 6.13
N ALA A 24 5.02 3.09 5.25
CA ALA A 24 5.39 2.68 3.90
C ALA A 24 6.49 1.61 3.91
N LYS A 25 7.49 1.77 4.77
CA LYS A 25 8.56 0.78 4.87
C LYS A 25 8.04 -0.56 5.38
N ASN A 26 7.13 -0.54 6.34
CA ASN A 26 6.51 -1.76 6.84
C ASN A 26 5.67 -2.44 5.77
N ALA A 27 4.97 -1.66 4.95
CA ALA A 27 4.19 -2.20 3.84
C ALA A 27 5.10 -2.89 2.82
N GLU A 28 6.24 -2.29 2.50
CA GLU A 28 7.20 -2.91 1.59
C GLU A 28 7.66 -4.27 2.10
N THR A 29 7.92 -4.36 3.40
CA THR A 29 8.32 -5.61 4.04
C THR A 29 7.24 -6.68 3.89
N LEU A 30 5.97 -6.30 4.08
CA LEU A 30 4.85 -7.23 3.91
C LEU A 30 4.74 -7.71 2.47
N LEU A 31 5.01 -6.83 1.50
CA LEU A 31 4.93 -7.18 0.09
C LEU A 31 6.03 -8.14 -0.34
N ASP A 32 7.15 -8.15 0.35
CA ASP A 32 8.24 -9.09 0.05
C ASP A 32 7.80 -10.55 0.17
N ASP A 33 6.76 -10.82 0.96
CA ASP A 33 6.24 -12.17 1.15
C ASP A 33 5.28 -12.61 0.04
N ILE A 34 4.89 -11.71 -0.87
CA ILE A 34 3.95 -12.03 -1.94
C ILE A 34 4.42 -11.47 -3.29
N PRO A 35 5.67 -11.80 -3.71
CA PRO A 35 6.19 -11.27 -4.97
C PRO A 35 5.46 -11.89 -6.17
N GLY A 36 5.21 -11.05 -7.18
CA GLY A 36 4.66 -11.53 -8.45
C GLY A 36 3.21 -11.95 -8.42
N TRP A 37 2.50 -11.63 -7.35
CA TRP A 37 1.10 -12.04 -7.23
C TRP A 37 0.18 -11.36 -8.25
N ASP A 38 0.37 -10.06 -8.47
CA ASP A 38 -0.55 -9.29 -9.31
C ASP A 38 0.08 -7.95 -9.68
N ASP A 39 -0.27 -7.40 -10.84
CA ASP A 39 0.22 -6.10 -11.27
C ASP A 39 -0.16 -4.99 -10.28
N THR A 40 -1.30 -5.14 -9.61
CA THR A 40 -1.73 -4.19 -8.59
C THR A 40 -0.74 -4.12 -7.43
N ILE A 41 -0.19 -5.28 -7.04
CA ILE A 41 0.82 -5.35 -6.00
C ILE A 41 2.12 -4.69 -6.47
N ASP A 42 2.52 -4.90 -7.71
CA ASP A 42 3.71 -4.26 -8.26
C ASP A 42 3.54 -2.74 -8.29
N GLU A 43 2.35 -2.26 -8.67
CA GLU A 43 2.06 -0.83 -8.68
C GLU A 43 2.13 -0.24 -7.27
N LEU A 44 1.59 -0.94 -6.29
CA LEU A 44 1.67 -0.51 -4.89
C LEU A 44 3.13 -0.45 -4.42
N GLN A 45 3.92 -1.46 -4.76
CA GLN A 45 5.32 -1.51 -4.37
C GLN A 45 6.10 -0.33 -4.94
N ASP A 46 5.89 -0.03 -6.22
CA ASP A 46 6.53 1.12 -6.87
C ASP A 46 6.11 2.42 -6.18
N ALA A 47 4.83 2.56 -5.88
CA ALA A 47 4.31 3.75 -5.21
C ALA A 47 4.93 3.94 -3.83
N LEU A 48 5.05 2.86 -3.08
CA LEU A 48 5.64 2.92 -1.74
C LEU A 48 7.08 3.42 -1.77
N SER A 49 7.83 3.07 -2.81
CA SER A 49 9.23 3.46 -2.93
C SER A 49 9.41 4.96 -3.16
N VAL A 50 8.38 5.63 -3.69
CA VAL A 50 8.42 7.08 -3.96
C VAL A 50 7.44 7.86 -3.08
N TYR A 51 6.85 7.21 -2.07
CA TYR A 51 5.93 7.87 -1.17
C TYR A 51 6.67 8.79 -0.18
N ARG A 52 6.15 10.02 -0.04
CA ARG A 52 6.64 10.97 0.97
C ARG A 52 5.45 11.77 1.48
N PRO A 53 5.21 11.79 2.80
CA PRO A 53 4.20 12.67 3.37
C PRO A 53 4.47 14.12 2.96
N GLY A 54 3.45 14.79 2.44
CA GLY A 54 3.60 16.15 1.91
C GLY A 54 4.00 16.22 0.46
N GLY A 55 4.40 15.11 -0.14
CA GLY A 55 4.73 15.03 -1.57
C GLY A 55 6.05 15.68 -1.96
N GLY A 56 6.17 16.02 -3.23
CA GLY A 56 7.36 16.64 -3.80
C GLY A 56 7.52 16.26 -5.27
N PRO A 57 8.50 16.87 -5.98
CA PRO A 57 8.74 16.54 -7.39
C PRO A 57 9.06 15.04 -7.54
N HIS A 58 8.36 14.39 -8.44
CA HIS A 58 8.53 12.95 -8.73
C HIS A 58 8.22 12.04 -7.56
N LEU A 59 7.56 12.56 -6.52
CA LEU A 59 7.13 11.79 -5.36
C LEU A 59 5.60 11.78 -5.30
N ILE A 60 5.04 10.80 -4.59
CA ILE A 60 3.60 10.77 -4.37
C ILE A 60 3.29 11.16 -2.93
N ASP A 61 2.19 11.88 -2.77
CA ASP A 61 1.74 12.34 -1.46
C ASP A 61 0.69 11.39 -0.86
N GLU A 62 0.16 11.77 0.29
CA GLU A 62 -0.83 10.96 0.99
C GLU A 62 -2.10 10.75 0.15
N GLU A 63 -2.54 11.78 -0.56
CA GLU A 63 -3.76 11.70 -1.37
C GLU A 63 -3.62 10.66 -2.48
N ARG A 64 -2.53 10.71 -3.21
CA ARG A 64 -2.29 9.76 -4.29
C ARG A 64 -2.09 8.35 -3.74
N MET A 65 -1.35 8.23 -2.64
CA MET A 65 -1.15 6.93 -2.01
C MET A 65 -2.47 6.35 -1.52
N ALA A 66 -3.38 7.18 -1.00
CA ALA A 66 -4.69 6.71 -0.55
C ALA A 66 -5.49 6.10 -1.70
N GLU A 67 -5.41 6.69 -2.90
CA GLU A 67 -6.08 6.12 -4.07
C GLU A 67 -5.52 4.74 -4.40
N ILE A 68 -4.20 4.61 -4.40
CA ILE A 68 -3.53 3.35 -4.70
C ILE A 68 -3.87 2.30 -3.65
N VAL A 69 -3.85 2.68 -2.39
CA VAL A 69 -4.20 1.79 -1.28
C VAL A 69 -5.65 1.31 -1.42
N SER A 70 -6.58 2.20 -1.73
CA SER A 70 -7.98 1.83 -1.93
C SER A 70 -8.14 0.83 -3.06
N GLN A 71 -7.48 1.06 -4.18
CA GLN A 71 -7.54 0.15 -5.33
C GLN A 71 -6.96 -1.21 -4.96
N THR A 72 -5.85 -1.22 -4.23
CA THR A 72 -5.22 -2.46 -3.80
C THR A 72 -6.13 -3.23 -2.84
N LEU A 73 -6.74 -2.53 -1.89
CA LEU A 73 -7.66 -3.17 -0.95
C LEU A 73 -8.84 -3.80 -1.65
N ALA A 74 -9.41 -3.11 -2.64
CA ALA A 74 -10.52 -3.65 -3.42
C ALA A 74 -10.10 -4.93 -4.13
N ARG A 75 -8.90 -4.95 -4.68
CA ARG A 75 -8.37 -6.13 -5.38
C ARG A 75 -8.16 -7.30 -4.42
N LEU A 76 -7.55 -7.03 -3.27
CA LEU A 76 -7.28 -8.06 -2.28
C LEU A 76 -8.57 -8.65 -1.70
N ASN A 77 -9.53 -7.80 -1.39
CA ASN A 77 -10.83 -8.25 -0.87
C ASN A 77 -11.56 -9.13 -1.89
N SER A 78 -11.47 -8.77 -3.17
CA SER A 78 -12.09 -9.56 -4.23
C SER A 78 -11.46 -10.94 -4.33
N ASP A 79 -10.14 -11.02 -4.18
CA ASP A 79 -9.41 -12.27 -4.25
C ASP A 79 -9.65 -13.15 -3.03
N GLU A 80 -9.82 -12.52 -1.86
CA GLU A 80 -10.05 -13.24 -0.60
C GLU A 80 -11.49 -13.76 -0.45
N SER A 81 -12.43 -13.15 -1.14
CA SER A 81 -13.82 -13.59 -1.06
C SER A 81 -14.07 -14.74 -2.01
#